data_b403a3679b8c8820ec0769dd6f626c58
#
_entry.id   b403a3679b8c8820ec0769dd6f626c58
#
_cell.length_a   1.000
_cell.length_b   1.000
_cell.length_c   1.000
_cell.angle_alpha   90.00
_cell.angle_beta   90.00
_cell.angle_gamma   90.00
#
_symmetry.space_group_name_H-M   'P 1'
#
loop_
_entity.id
_entity.type
_entity.pdbx_description
1 polymer ?
#
loop_
_entity_poly.entity_id
_entity_poly.type
_entity_poly.pdbx_seq_one_letter_code
_entity_poly.pdbx_strand_id
1 'polypeptide(L)'
;MLRPARIATVLTLAAVLVLGIGAVGTMRHLSGNITTSPLRAGAESNRDAAGGDLNILLLGSDSRDLAEESFGEADGSRRSDAMVLAHLSADGARIDAVQLPRDTLLTLPACDDTGEGSFSGGRGMLNSALNYGPACSVAAVEELTGVRVDHFVEVDFEGFMAIIDALGGLPVCLPDALDDPAADLDLPAGQQTLGGKDALALARTRHAVGDGSDIARLGHQQMVMSAVVQEATSRQVIARPDRLYSFLDATTSALTVDPGLSGIADLAALGSRVSRVPAEGITFLTMPWEAAPGDPNRVVASAEAAAVFEHLAVDEPIALAGGSVGDGSRDGSADDGLDDGADDRGDDQRADEKGSAATAGPASSAGSPATPQGSSDGAPITTEARSADTDLCAG
;
A
#
# COMPACT_ATOMS: atom_id res chain seq x y z
N MET A 1 10.82 -15.06 -63.10
CA MET A 1 11.34 -14.00 -62.18
C MET A 1 10.19 -13.37 -61.42
N LEU A 2 10.10 -13.54 -60.12
CA LEU A 2 9.08 -12.89 -59.27
C LEU A 2 9.35 -11.38 -59.28
N ARG A 3 8.31 -10.57 -59.55
CA ARG A 3 8.43 -9.11 -59.57
C ARG A 3 8.92 -8.63 -58.17
N PRO A 4 9.86 -7.68 -58.07
CA PRO A 4 10.45 -7.26 -56.80
C PRO A 4 9.41 -6.84 -55.73
N ALA A 5 8.27 -6.31 -56.15
CA ALA A 5 7.13 -6.00 -55.27
C ALA A 5 6.54 -7.25 -54.58
N ARG A 6 6.45 -8.41 -55.27
CA ARG A 6 5.94 -9.65 -54.67
C ARG A 6 6.92 -10.25 -53.65
N ILE A 7 8.23 -10.11 -53.88
CA ILE A 7 9.27 -10.55 -52.94
C ILE A 7 9.20 -9.68 -51.68
N ALA A 8 9.08 -8.35 -51.80
CA ALA A 8 8.94 -7.45 -50.65
C ALA A 8 7.67 -7.78 -49.85
N THR A 9 6.52 -8.02 -50.47
CA THR A 9 5.28 -8.40 -49.80
C THR A 9 5.44 -9.72 -49.02
N VAL A 10 6.07 -10.74 -49.60
CA VAL A 10 6.31 -12.04 -48.93
C VAL A 10 7.24 -11.86 -47.74
N LEU A 11 8.30 -11.06 -47.85
CA LEU A 11 9.23 -10.78 -46.74
C LEU A 11 8.57 -10.03 -45.61
N THR A 12 7.72 -9.03 -45.91
CA THR A 12 6.96 -8.30 -44.86
C THR A 12 5.95 -9.20 -44.15
N LEU A 13 5.22 -10.03 -44.86
CA LEU A 13 4.30 -11.02 -44.29
C LEU A 13 5.03 -12.06 -43.42
N ALA A 14 6.18 -12.56 -43.89
CA ALA A 14 6.99 -13.47 -43.11
C ALA A 14 7.53 -12.80 -41.81
N ALA A 15 8.00 -11.55 -41.90
CA ALA A 15 8.44 -10.78 -40.73
C ALA A 15 7.32 -10.56 -39.72
N VAL A 16 6.13 -10.17 -40.18
CA VAL A 16 4.94 -9.99 -39.30
C VAL A 16 4.55 -11.32 -38.67
N LEU A 17 4.59 -12.42 -39.40
CA LEU A 17 4.29 -13.76 -38.87
C LEU A 17 5.31 -14.18 -37.79
N VAL A 18 6.60 -13.97 -38.01
CA VAL A 18 7.66 -14.26 -37.04
C VAL A 18 7.51 -13.42 -35.78
N LEU A 19 7.26 -12.11 -35.93
CA LEU A 19 6.99 -11.22 -34.81
C LEU A 19 5.73 -11.63 -34.05
N GLY A 20 4.67 -12.00 -34.73
CA GLY A 20 3.43 -12.49 -34.11
C GLY A 20 3.63 -13.79 -33.32
N ILE A 21 4.36 -14.77 -33.89
CA ILE A 21 4.71 -16.00 -33.18
C ILE A 21 5.59 -15.71 -31.96
N GLY A 22 6.57 -14.82 -32.10
CA GLY A 22 7.43 -14.39 -30.98
C GLY A 22 6.62 -13.75 -29.87
N ALA A 23 5.71 -12.82 -30.19
CA ALA A 23 4.85 -12.15 -29.20
C ALA A 23 3.93 -13.15 -28.47
N VAL A 24 3.31 -14.08 -29.19
CA VAL A 24 2.47 -15.12 -28.57
C VAL A 24 3.30 -16.04 -27.67
N GLY A 25 4.51 -16.40 -28.09
CA GLY A 25 5.44 -17.21 -27.28
C GLY A 25 5.82 -16.49 -25.98
N THR A 26 6.17 -15.22 -26.06
CA THR A 26 6.49 -14.38 -24.90
C THR A 26 5.29 -14.27 -23.95
N MET A 27 4.10 -13.97 -24.47
CA MET A 27 2.88 -13.88 -23.63
C MET A 27 2.58 -15.19 -22.91
N ARG A 28 2.73 -16.34 -23.60
CA ARG A 28 2.53 -17.66 -22.98
C ARG A 28 3.57 -17.96 -21.90
N HIS A 29 4.82 -17.58 -22.15
CA HIS A 29 5.88 -17.74 -21.16
C HIS A 29 5.58 -16.94 -19.91
N LEU A 30 5.33 -15.64 -20.03
CA LEU A 30 5.03 -14.75 -18.90
C LEU A 30 3.76 -15.18 -18.14
N SER A 31 2.69 -15.59 -18.83
CA SER A 31 1.50 -16.11 -18.15
C SER A 31 1.75 -17.46 -17.46
N GLY A 32 2.68 -18.27 -17.97
CA GLY A 32 3.06 -19.54 -17.35
C GLY A 32 3.91 -19.42 -16.09
N ASN A 33 4.51 -18.26 -15.86
CA ASN A 33 5.31 -17.98 -14.66
C ASN A 33 4.42 -17.67 -13.43
N ILE A 34 3.21 -17.14 -13.65
CA ILE A 34 2.34 -16.64 -12.59
C ILE A 34 1.79 -17.80 -11.76
N THR A 35 2.04 -17.76 -10.46
CA THR A 35 1.43 -18.69 -9.50
C THR A 35 0.05 -18.16 -9.08
N THR A 36 -0.94 -19.05 -8.96
CA THR A 36 -2.29 -18.66 -8.56
C THR A 36 -2.74 -19.39 -7.29
N SER A 37 -3.43 -18.65 -6.42
CA SER A 37 -4.09 -19.17 -5.23
C SER A 37 -5.52 -18.62 -5.16
N PRO A 38 -6.49 -19.36 -4.61
CA PRO A 38 -7.87 -18.89 -4.52
C PRO A 38 -7.98 -17.59 -3.70
N LEU A 39 -8.80 -16.64 -4.18
CA LEU A 39 -9.11 -15.42 -3.44
C LEU A 39 -9.97 -15.70 -2.20
N ARG A 40 -10.90 -16.66 -2.33
CA ARG A 40 -11.81 -17.12 -1.27
C ARG A 40 -12.05 -18.62 -1.39
N ALA A 41 -12.28 -19.28 -0.28
CA ALA A 41 -12.71 -20.67 -0.31
C ALA A 41 -14.10 -20.78 -0.95
N GLY A 42 -14.21 -21.52 -2.05
CA GLY A 42 -15.48 -21.87 -2.70
C GLY A 42 -16.19 -20.76 -3.49
N ALA A 43 -15.57 -19.60 -3.70
CA ALA A 43 -16.17 -18.52 -4.48
C ALA A 43 -15.23 -18.05 -5.62
N GLU A 44 -15.64 -18.24 -6.85
CA GLU A 44 -15.11 -17.44 -7.96
C GLU A 44 -15.68 -16.03 -7.85
N SER A 45 -14.85 -15.08 -7.44
CA SER A 45 -15.25 -13.67 -7.42
C SER A 45 -15.06 -13.08 -8.81
N ASN A 46 -16.11 -13.09 -9.59
CA ASN A 46 -16.14 -12.33 -10.83
C ASN A 46 -16.75 -10.96 -10.51
N ARG A 47 -15.94 -9.99 -10.07
CA ARG A 47 -16.25 -8.59 -10.30
C ARG A 47 -15.62 -8.23 -11.64
N ASP A 48 -16.45 -7.90 -12.60
CA ASP A 48 -15.98 -7.35 -13.87
C ASP A 48 -15.14 -6.10 -13.56
N ALA A 49 -13.85 -6.16 -13.85
CA ALA A 49 -12.90 -5.06 -13.71
C ALA A 49 -13.17 -3.88 -14.67
N ALA A 50 -14.37 -3.84 -15.26
CA ALA A 50 -14.81 -2.84 -16.21
C ALA A 50 -15.36 -1.60 -15.50
N GLY A 51 -14.47 -0.77 -14.93
CA GLY A 51 -14.80 0.62 -14.66
C GLY A 51 -15.35 0.97 -13.27
N GLY A 52 -15.29 0.07 -12.28
CA GLY A 52 -15.54 0.39 -10.86
C GLY A 52 -14.25 0.67 -10.07
N ASP A 53 -14.40 1.06 -8.81
CA ASP A 53 -13.33 1.03 -7.83
C ASP A 53 -12.72 -0.37 -7.71
N LEU A 54 -11.48 -0.46 -7.24
CA LEU A 54 -10.77 -1.73 -7.13
C LEU A 54 -9.94 -1.78 -5.85
N ASN A 55 -10.19 -2.80 -5.02
CA ASN A 55 -9.47 -3.02 -3.78
C ASN A 55 -8.51 -4.20 -3.93
N ILE A 56 -7.22 -3.95 -3.79
CA ILE A 56 -6.16 -4.93 -3.97
C ILE A 56 -5.40 -5.08 -2.66
N LEU A 57 -5.31 -6.31 -2.16
CA LEU A 57 -4.47 -6.63 -1.00
C LEU A 57 -3.07 -7.03 -1.46
N LEU A 58 -2.07 -6.22 -1.11
CA LEU A 58 -0.67 -6.52 -1.34
C LEU A 58 -0.09 -7.20 -0.10
N LEU A 59 0.55 -8.36 -0.29
CA LEU A 59 1.15 -9.18 0.77
C LEU A 59 2.64 -9.36 0.50
N GLY A 60 3.49 -8.91 1.42
CA GLY A 60 4.91 -9.23 1.44
C GLY A 60 5.14 -10.43 2.37
N SER A 61 5.47 -11.58 1.81
CA SER A 61 5.63 -12.84 2.54
C SER A 61 7.07 -13.04 3.02
N ASP A 62 7.25 -13.47 4.26
CA ASP A 62 8.52 -13.96 4.80
C ASP A 62 8.66 -15.48 4.65
N SER A 63 8.04 -16.09 3.62
CA SER A 63 8.11 -17.53 3.45
C SER A 63 9.58 -17.99 3.45
N ARG A 64 9.93 -18.82 4.46
CA ARG A 64 11.30 -19.27 4.71
C ARG A 64 11.60 -20.62 4.06
N ASP A 65 10.85 -20.99 3.05
CA ASP A 65 11.18 -22.14 2.19
C ASP A 65 12.37 -21.85 1.25
N LEU A 66 13.00 -20.68 1.45
CA LEU A 66 14.08 -20.18 0.62
C LEU A 66 15.38 -20.90 0.93
N ALA A 67 16.08 -21.29 -0.12
CA ALA A 67 17.34 -22.03 -0.08
C ALA A 67 18.52 -21.27 0.57
N GLU A 68 18.35 -20.00 0.96
CA GLU A 68 19.40 -19.22 1.60
C GLU A 68 19.19 -19.13 3.11
N GLU A 69 20.15 -19.72 3.86
CA GLU A 69 20.27 -19.67 5.32
C GLU A 69 20.38 -18.24 5.89
N SER A 70 20.58 -17.23 5.02
CA SER A 70 20.77 -15.82 5.39
C SER A 70 19.54 -15.17 6.05
N PHE A 71 18.35 -15.73 5.90
CA PHE A 71 17.09 -15.18 6.45
C PHE A 71 16.56 -15.87 7.69
N GLY A 72 17.32 -16.81 8.27
CA GLY A 72 16.97 -17.59 9.46
C GLY A 72 16.51 -19.02 9.14
N GLU A 73 16.39 -19.86 10.20
CA GLU A 73 15.95 -21.25 10.03
C GLU A 73 14.48 -21.30 9.59
N ALA A 74 14.18 -22.17 8.60
CA ALA A 74 12.82 -22.47 8.17
C ALA A 74 12.06 -23.16 9.31
N ASP A 75 11.09 -22.50 9.90
CA ASP A 75 10.19 -23.05 10.93
C ASP A 75 8.84 -23.53 10.38
N GLY A 76 8.70 -23.48 9.02
CA GLY A 76 7.46 -23.81 8.32
C GLY A 76 6.35 -22.77 8.50
N SER A 77 6.63 -21.64 9.16
CA SER A 77 5.67 -20.55 9.29
C SER A 77 5.77 -19.61 8.08
N ARG A 78 4.62 -19.17 7.60
CA ARG A 78 4.48 -18.19 6.53
C ARG A 78 3.71 -16.99 7.08
N ARG A 79 4.38 -15.86 7.19
CA ARG A 79 3.78 -14.64 7.74
C ARG A 79 3.91 -13.50 6.75
N SER A 80 2.98 -12.58 6.81
CA SER A 80 3.09 -11.35 6.04
C SER A 80 3.83 -10.29 6.84
N ASP A 81 4.99 -9.88 6.36
CA ASP A 81 5.80 -8.80 6.95
C ASP A 81 5.35 -7.42 6.49
N ALA A 82 4.69 -7.33 5.35
CA ALA A 82 4.07 -6.12 4.81
C ALA A 82 2.66 -6.44 4.31
N MET A 83 1.70 -5.62 4.69
CA MET A 83 0.30 -5.75 4.26
C MET A 83 -0.22 -4.36 3.89
N VAL A 84 -0.70 -4.20 2.65
CA VAL A 84 -1.24 -2.95 2.15
C VAL A 84 -2.56 -3.21 1.44
N LEU A 85 -3.61 -2.51 1.87
CA LEU A 85 -4.87 -2.45 1.15
C LEU A 85 -4.82 -1.24 0.23
N ALA A 86 -4.68 -1.47 -1.07
CA ALA A 86 -4.64 -0.44 -2.09
C ALA A 86 -6.03 -0.30 -2.72
N HIS A 87 -6.63 0.87 -2.58
CA HIS A 87 -7.89 1.25 -3.20
C HIS A 87 -7.61 2.14 -4.42
N LEU A 88 -8.03 1.69 -5.58
CA LEU A 88 -7.99 2.46 -6.83
C LEU A 88 -9.40 3.00 -7.11
N SER A 89 -9.56 4.30 -7.10
CA SER A 89 -10.86 4.96 -7.33
C SER A 89 -11.47 4.61 -8.69
N ALA A 90 -12.79 4.62 -8.76
CA ALA A 90 -13.54 4.28 -9.97
C ALA A 90 -13.23 5.22 -11.16
N ASP A 91 -12.94 6.49 -10.88
CA ASP A 91 -12.53 7.47 -11.89
C ASP A 91 -11.07 7.32 -12.35
N GLY A 92 -10.28 6.48 -11.64
CA GLY A 92 -8.87 6.24 -11.92
C GLY A 92 -7.96 7.44 -11.65
N ALA A 93 -8.41 8.39 -10.82
CA ALA A 93 -7.64 9.59 -10.48
C ALA A 93 -6.84 9.44 -9.17
N ARG A 94 -7.19 8.44 -8.32
CA ARG A 94 -6.64 8.28 -6.98
C ARG A 94 -6.27 6.84 -6.67
N ILE A 95 -5.21 6.66 -5.90
CA ILE A 95 -4.88 5.41 -5.20
C ILE A 95 -4.62 5.75 -3.75
N ASP A 96 -5.39 5.13 -2.85
CA ASP A 96 -5.17 5.21 -1.41
C ASP A 96 -4.60 3.87 -0.92
N ALA A 97 -3.33 3.86 -0.56
CA ALA A 97 -2.60 2.67 -0.12
C ALA A 97 -2.50 2.67 1.42
N VAL A 98 -3.41 1.93 2.07
CA VAL A 98 -3.47 1.82 3.53
C VAL A 98 -2.61 0.67 4.00
N GLN A 99 -1.51 0.99 4.66
CA GLN A 99 -0.63 0.01 5.28
C GLN A 99 -1.21 -0.48 6.60
N LEU A 100 -1.37 -1.79 6.71
CA LEU A 100 -1.90 -2.47 7.88
C LEU A 100 -0.75 -2.99 8.74
N PRO A 101 -0.59 -2.53 10.00
CA PRO A 101 0.46 -3.04 10.87
C PRO A 101 0.31 -4.56 11.06
N ARG A 102 1.37 -5.30 10.77
CA ARG A 102 1.34 -6.79 10.80
C ARG A 102 1.00 -7.38 12.16
N ASP A 103 1.34 -6.67 13.23
CA ASP A 103 1.13 -7.07 14.63
C ASP A 103 -0.23 -6.62 15.18
N THR A 104 -1.16 -6.22 14.29
CA THR A 104 -2.53 -5.87 14.64
C THR A 104 -3.24 -7.09 15.22
N LEU A 105 -3.74 -6.96 16.46
CA LEU A 105 -4.56 -7.97 17.12
C LEU A 105 -6.03 -7.79 16.75
N LEU A 106 -6.62 -8.88 16.28
CA LEU A 106 -8.05 -8.95 15.98
C LEU A 106 -8.59 -10.35 16.25
N THR A 107 -9.89 -10.52 16.12
CA THR A 107 -10.50 -11.84 16.02
C THR A 107 -10.44 -12.26 14.56
N LEU A 108 -9.49 -13.14 14.23
CA LEU A 108 -9.36 -13.70 12.90
C LEU A 108 -10.58 -14.59 12.60
N PRO A 109 -11.16 -14.50 11.39
CA PRO A 109 -12.26 -15.37 10.98
C PRO A 109 -11.81 -16.83 10.84
N ALA A 110 -12.76 -17.74 10.80
CA ALA A 110 -12.50 -19.10 10.38
C ALA A 110 -12.15 -19.13 8.89
N CYS A 111 -11.13 -19.91 8.52
CA CYS A 111 -10.67 -20.05 7.14
C CYS A 111 -10.72 -21.53 6.73
N ASP A 112 -11.35 -21.80 5.58
CA ASP A 112 -11.34 -23.13 4.98
C ASP A 112 -9.98 -23.42 4.33
N ASP A 113 -9.68 -24.72 4.21
CA ASP A 113 -8.44 -25.17 3.58
C ASP A 113 -8.46 -24.89 2.08
N THR A 114 -7.55 -24.05 1.63
CA THR A 114 -7.29 -23.74 0.21
C THR A 114 -6.01 -24.39 -0.32
N GLY A 115 -5.45 -25.35 0.43
CA GLY A 115 -4.20 -26.06 0.13
C GLY A 115 -3.09 -25.83 1.14
N GLU A 116 -3.29 -24.89 2.09
CA GLU A 116 -2.31 -24.50 3.12
C GLU A 116 -2.84 -24.74 4.56
N GLY A 117 -3.91 -25.52 4.69
CA GLY A 117 -4.56 -25.83 5.96
C GLY A 117 -5.77 -24.95 6.25
N SER A 118 -6.47 -25.28 7.35
CA SER A 118 -7.65 -24.55 7.80
C SER A 118 -7.42 -23.92 9.16
N PHE A 119 -8.16 -22.84 9.45
CA PHE A 119 -8.16 -22.18 10.74
C PHE A 119 -9.59 -22.04 11.28
N SER A 120 -9.80 -22.44 12.54
CA SER A 120 -11.14 -22.43 13.16
C SER A 120 -11.62 -21.06 13.63
N GLY A 121 -10.81 -20.02 13.42
CA GLY A 121 -11.06 -18.67 13.93
C GLY A 121 -10.54 -18.50 15.36
N GLY A 122 -10.34 -17.23 15.77
CA GLY A 122 -9.92 -16.88 17.10
C GLY A 122 -9.03 -15.64 17.16
N ARG A 123 -8.66 -15.21 18.38
CA ARG A 123 -7.81 -14.03 18.56
C ARG A 123 -6.39 -14.31 18.06
N GLY A 124 -5.88 -13.47 17.20
CA GLY A 124 -4.55 -13.61 16.62
C GLY A 124 -4.01 -12.30 16.04
N MET A 125 -2.78 -12.34 15.57
CA MET A 125 -2.17 -11.26 14.83
C MET A 125 -2.55 -11.35 13.35
N LEU A 126 -2.78 -10.21 12.71
CA LEU A 126 -3.17 -10.12 11.30
C LEU A 126 -2.19 -10.88 10.39
N ASN A 127 -0.88 -10.74 10.60
CA ASN A 127 0.15 -11.41 9.80
C ASN A 127 0.10 -12.94 9.86
N SER A 128 -0.47 -13.51 10.92
CA SER A 128 -0.54 -14.97 11.10
C SER A 128 -1.60 -15.63 10.21
N ALA A 129 -2.50 -14.85 9.62
CA ALA A 129 -3.52 -15.38 8.71
C ALA A 129 -2.88 -16.03 7.47
N LEU A 130 -1.72 -15.53 7.01
CA LEU A 130 -1.02 -16.07 5.85
C LEU A 130 -0.50 -17.51 6.05
N ASN A 131 -0.35 -17.99 7.29
CA ASN A 131 -0.05 -19.42 7.54
C ASN A 131 -1.10 -20.36 6.96
N TYR A 132 -2.30 -19.86 6.71
CA TYR A 132 -3.45 -20.60 6.16
C TYR A 132 -3.79 -20.15 4.73
N GLY A 133 -2.83 -19.51 4.07
CA GLY A 133 -2.91 -19.04 2.70
C GLY A 133 -3.43 -17.62 2.52
N PRO A 134 -3.26 -17.08 1.31
CA PRO A 134 -3.68 -15.71 0.96
C PRO A 134 -5.18 -15.48 1.16
N ALA A 135 -6.02 -16.49 0.90
CA ALA A 135 -7.48 -16.39 1.10
C ALA A 135 -7.85 -16.11 2.56
N CYS A 136 -7.08 -16.66 3.52
CA CYS A 136 -7.28 -16.38 4.95
C CYS A 136 -6.83 -14.94 5.30
N SER A 137 -5.73 -14.46 4.71
CA SER A 137 -5.31 -13.06 4.85
C SER A 137 -6.35 -12.09 4.28
N VAL A 138 -6.93 -12.41 3.12
CA VAL A 138 -8.04 -11.63 2.53
C VAL A 138 -9.22 -11.58 3.51
N ALA A 139 -9.67 -12.73 4.02
CA ALA A 139 -10.79 -12.79 4.95
C ALA A 139 -10.50 -12.00 6.25
N ALA A 140 -9.26 -12.06 6.77
CA ALA A 140 -8.85 -11.31 7.95
C ALA A 140 -8.83 -9.79 7.72
N VAL A 141 -8.42 -9.35 6.53
CA VAL A 141 -8.44 -7.92 6.16
C VAL A 141 -9.86 -7.44 5.95
N GLU A 142 -10.71 -8.20 5.28
CA GLU A 142 -12.13 -7.87 5.13
C GLU A 142 -12.87 -7.78 6.48
N GLU A 143 -12.55 -8.67 7.43
CA GLU A 143 -13.09 -8.62 8.80
C GLU A 143 -12.61 -7.38 9.57
N LEU A 144 -11.34 -7.00 9.41
CA LEU A 144 -10.74 -5.83 10.06
C LEU A 144 -11.32 -4.51 9.52
N THR A 145 -11.48 -4.43 8.20
CA THR A 145 -11.70 -3.16 7.49
C THR A 145 -13.15 -2.95 7.06
N GLY A 146 -13.92 -4.02 6.91
CA GLY A 146 -15.23 -3.98 6.25
C GLY A 146 -15.16 -3.70 4.74
N VAL A 147 -13.95 -3.52 4.18
CA VAL A 147 -13.74 -3.28 2.75
C VAL A 147 -13.59 -4.61 2.03
N ARG A 148 -14.36 -4.82 0.97
CA ARG A 148 -14.22 -6.02 0.15
C ARG A 148 -12.94 -5.97 -0.68
N VAL A 149 -12.16 -7.04 -0.64
CA VAL A 149 -10.96 -7.23 -1.46
C VAL A 149 -11.35 -7.88 -2.78
N ASP A 150 -10.99 -7.26 -3.91
CA ASP A 150 -11.28 -7.78 -5.26
C ASP A 150 -10.16 -8.66 -5.78
N HIS A 151 -8.90 -8.32 -5.46
CA HIS A 151 -7.72 -9.08 -5.84
C HIS A 151 -6.70 -9.11 -4.70
N PHE A 152 -5.82 -10.12 -4.73
CA PHE A 152 -4.60 -10.06 -3.94
C PHE A 152 -3.37 -10.28 -4.82
N VAL A 153 -2.26 -9.74 -4.37
CA VAL A 153 -0.92 -9.93 -4.94
C VAL A 153 0.04 -10.24 -3.79
N GLU A 154 0.65 -11.39 -3.81
CA GLU A 154 1.67 -11.79 -2.85
C GLU A 154 3.03 -11.86 -3.54
N VAL A 155 4.04 -11.32 -2.86
CA VAL A 155 5.45 -11.35 -3.26
C VAL A 155 6.28 -11.82 -2.07
N ASP A 156 7.15 -12.79 -2.28
CA ASP A 156 8.15 -13.20 -1.29
C ASP A 156 9.43 -12.35 -1.38
N PHE A 157 10.37 -12.58 -0.48
CA PHE A 157 11.60 -11.79 -0.40
C PHE A 157 12.50 -11.99 -1.63
N GLU A 158 12.61 -13.21 -2.16
CA GLU A 158 13.43 -13.49 -3.36
C GLU A 158 12.82 -12.80 -4.57
N GLY A 159 11.51 -12.93 -4.74
CA GLY A 159 10.78 -12.29 -5.80
C GLY A 159 10.89 -10.76 -5.74
N PHE A 160 10.79 -10.18 -4.53
CA PHE A 160 10.99 -8.76 -4.35
C PHE A 160 12.38 -8.31 -4.80
N MET A 161 13.44 -9.00 -4.34
CA MET A 161 14.81 -8.69 -4.76
C MET A 161 14.99 -8.81 -6.27
N ALA A 162 14.47 -9.88 -6.88
CA ALA A 162 14.54 -10.10 -8.32
C ALA A 162 13.83 -8.99 -9.13
N ILE A 163 12.68 -8.51 -8.66
CA ILE A 163 11.95 -7.39 -9.27
C ILE A 163 12.81 -6.12 -9.25
N ILE A 164 13.40 -5.77 -8.10
CA ILE A 164 14.23 -4.57 -7.97
C ILE A 164 15.47 -4.64 -8.87
N ASP A 165 16.13 -5.80 -8.92
CA ASP A 165 17.32 -5.99 -9.76
C ASP A 165 16.96 -5.93 -11.26
N ALA A 166 15.79 -6.44 -11.64
CA ALA A 166 15.29 -6.36 -13.02
C ALA A 166 14.92 -4.93 -13.45
N LEU A 167 14.48 -4.08 -12.52
CA LEU A 167 14.31 -2.63 -12.74
C LEU A 167 15.66 -1.93 -13.01
N GLY A 168 16.77 -2.52 -12.55
CA GLY A 168 18.12 -1.94 -12.61
C GLY A 168 18.50 -1.20 -11.34
N GLY A 169 17.83 -1.50 -10.24
CA GLY A 169 17.95 -0.90 -8.92
C GLY A 169 16.87 0.11 -8.63
N LEU A 170 16.74 0.47 -7.36
CA LEU A 170 15.70 1.34 -6.82
C LEU A 170 16.31 2.69 -6.41
N PRO A 171 16.05 3.80 -7.12
CA PRO A 171 16.48 5.12 -6.71
C PRO A 171 15.74 5.52 -5.42
N VAL A 172 16.50 5.87 -4.38
CA VAL A 172 15.95 6.35 -3.11
C VAL A 172 16.75 7.54 -2.62
N CYS A 173 16.13 8.37 -1.78
CA CYS A 173 16.79 9.46 -1.10
C CYS A 173 16.59 9.33 0.41
N LEU A 174 17.70 9.23 1.15
CA LEU A 174 17.70 9.12 2.61
C LEU A 174 18.08 10.47 3.21
N PRO A 175 17.27 11.05 4.11
CA PRO A 175 17.61 12.30 4.78
C PRO A 175 18.83 12.13 5.69
N ASP A 176 18.98 10.98 6.32
CA ASP A 176 20.06 10.63 7.23
C ASP A 176 20.69 9.29 6.82
N ALA A 177 21.94 9.06 7.25
CA ALA A 177 22.59 7.76 7.09
C ALA A 177 21.90 6.71 7.97
N LEU A 178 21.76 5.50 7.44
CA LEU A 178 21.15 4.36 8.12
C LEU A 178 22.18 3.26 8.32
N ASP A 179 22.47 2.93 9.58
CA ASP A 179 23.33 1.82 9.98
C ASP A 179 22.53 0.87 10.86
N ASP A 180 22.17 -0.30 10.31
CA ASP A 180 21.46 -1.37 11.04
C ASP A 180 22.19 -2.71 10.83
N PRO A 181 23.13 -3.06 11.71
CA PRO A 181 23.86 -4.33 11.59
C PRO A 181 22.96 -5.56 11.69
N ALA A 182 21.78 -5.46 12.33
CA ALA A 182 20.82 -6.57 12.42
C ALA A 182 20.12 -6.85 11.09
N ALA A 183 20.03 -5.85 10.22
CA ALA A 183 19.50 -5.96 8.86
C ALA A 183 20.59 -6.09 7.78
N ASP A 184 21.89 -6.14 8.17
CA ASP A 184 23.05 -6.07 7.27
C ASP A 184 22.96 -4.85 6.33
N LEU A 185 22.63 -3.67 6.92
CA LEU A 185 22.35 -2.44 6.20
C LEU A 185 23.29 -1.32 6.66
N ASP A 186 24.03 -0.73 5.72
CA ASP A 186 24.87 0.46 5.91
C ASP A 186 24.69 1.36 4.68
N LEU A 187 23.86 2.39 4.81
CA LEU A 187 23.49 3.29 3.73
C LEU A 187 23.83 4.74 4.11
N PRO A 188 24.57 5.47 3.25
CA PRO A 188 24.83 6.89 3.48
C PRO A 188 23.56 7.74 3.28
N ALA A 189 23.56 8.94 3.84
CA ALA A 189 22.56 9.95 3.52
C ALA A 189 22.64 10.39 2.05
N GLY A 190 21.53 10.88 1.51
CA GLY A 190 21.42 11.43 0.17
C GLY A 190 20.86 10.46 -0.86
N GLN A 191 20.99 10.84 -2.14
CA GLN A 191 20.48 10.04 -3.26
C GLN A 191 21.37 8.85 -3.56
N GLN A 192 20.78 7.69 -3.72
CA GLN A 192 21.46 6.44 -4.06
C GLN A 192 20.53 5.50 -4.81
N THR A 193 21.11 4.46 -5.42
CA THR A 193 20.34 3.41 -6.10
C THR A 193 20.61 2.10 -5.39
N LEU A 194 19.57 1.51 -4.82
CA LEU A 194 19.64 0.26 -4.06
C LEU A 194 19.46 -0.94 -4.97
N GLY A 195 20.26 -1.98 -4.82
CA GLY A 195 19.98 -3.31 -5.34
C GLY A 195 18.89 -4.00 -4.55
N GLY A 196 18.41 -5.16 -5.03
CA GLY A 196 17.31 -5.90 -4.39
C GLY A 196 17.59 -6.22 -2.92
N LYS A 197 18.81 -6.65 -2.57
CA LYS A 197 19.21 -6.97 -1.19
C LYS A 197 19.09 -5.75 -0.27
N ASP A 198 19.66 -4.61 -0.68
CA ASP A 198 19.65 -3.39 0.14
C ASP A 198 18.26 -2.78 0.26
N ALA A 199 17.47 -2.84 -0.83
CA ALA A 199 16.07 -2.41 -0.81
C ALA A 199 15.21 -3.27 0.15
N LEU A 200 15.42 -4.60 0.18
CA LEU A 200 14.78 -5.49 1.12
C LEU A 200 15.23 -5.20 2.57
N ALA A 201 16.54 -5.02 2.79
CA ALA A 201 17.08 -4.68 4.10
C ALA A 201 16.50 -3.35 4.61
N LEU A 202 16.38 -2.32 3.74
CA LEU A 202 15.73 -1.04 4.06
C LEU A 202 14.26 -1.22 4.45
N ALA A 203 13.50 -2.04 3.72
CA ALA A 203 12.10 -2.33 4.04
C ALA A 203 11.91 -3.12 5.35
N ARG A 204 12.96 -3.76 5.86
CA ARG A 204 12.94 -4.61 7.07
C ARG A 204 13.59 -3.96 8.29
N THR A 205 14.42 -2.91 8.11
CA THR A 205 15.12 -2.25 9.23
C THR A 205 14.16 -1.68 10.26
N ARG A 206 14.52 -1.81 11.55
CA ARG A 206 13.76 -1.30 12.70
C ARG A 206 14.60 -0.43 13.62
N HIS A 207 15.91 -0.66 13.67
CA HIS A 207 16.79 -0.10 14.71
C HIS A 207 17.41 1.24 14.32
N ALA A 208 17.44 1.55 13.05
CA ALA A 208 18.09 2.77 12.55
C ALA A 208 17.21 4.04 12.62
N VAL A 209 15.93 3.92 13.02
CA VAL A 209 14.99 5.06 13.01
C VAL A 209 14.08 5.07 14.24
N GLY A 210 13.95 6.22 14.88
CA GLY A 210 12.99 6.47 15.95
C GLY A 210 13.23 5.62 17.19
N ASP A 211 12.17 5.07 17.76
CA ASP A 211 12.16 4.29 19.00
C ASP A 211 12.42 2.77 18.78
N GLY A 212 12.74 2.35 17.55
CA GLY A 212 12.90 0.94 17.21
C GLY A 212 11.60 0.14 17.10
N SER A 213 10.45 0.82 17.09
CA SER A 213 9.14 0.19 16.98
C SER A 213 8.87 -0.37 15.58
N ASP A 214 7.92 -1.29 15.49
CA ASP A 214 7.44 -1.84 14.21
C ASP A 214 6.83 -0.74 13.32
N ILE A 215 6.35 0.34 13.93
CA ILE A 215 5.75 1.49 13.23
C ILE A 215 6.80 2.32 12.47
N ALA A 216 7.99 2.53 13.04
CA ALA A 216 9.09 3.24 12.36
C ALA A 216 9.46 2.55 11.03
N ARG A 217 9.36 1.20 10.95
CA ARG A 217 9.57 0.44 9.72
C ARG A 217 8.55 0.76 8.62
N LEU A 218 7.32 1.11 8.97
CA LEU A 218 6.26 1.38 7.99
C LEU A 218 6.62 2.54 7.07
N GLY A 219 7.29 3.56 7.59
CA GLY A 219 7.79 4.69 6.79
C GLY A 219 8.81 4.27 5.71
N HIS A 220 9.73 3.34 6.03
CA HIS A 220 10.67 2.80 5.05
C HIS A 220 9.95 1.94 4.00
N GLN A 221 8.99 1.12 4.39
CA GLN A 221 8.20 0.34 3.46
C GLN A 221 7.41 1.23 2.48
N GLN A 222 6.83 2.34 2.96
CA GLN A 222 6.16 3.33 2.10
C GLN A 222 7.13 3.99 1.13
N MET A 223 8.33 4.36 1.60
CA MET A 223 9.40 4.91 0.75
C MET A 223 9.77 3.93 -0.37
N VAL A 224 10.03 2.67 -0.02
CA VAL A 224 10.38 1.62 -0.97
C VAL A 224 9.26 1.39 -1.97
N MET A 225 8.00 1.29 -1.51
CA MET A 225 6.83 1.12 -2.41
C MET A 225 6.66 2.29 -3.37
N SER A 226 6.78 3.53 -2.87
CA SER A 226 6.74 4.74 -3.70
C SER A 226 7.82 4.71 -4.78
N ALA A 227 9.06 4.39 -4.40
CA ALA A 227 10.18 4.31 -5.34
C ALA A 227 9.98 3.18 -6.38
N VAL A 228 9.42 2.02 -5.99
CA VAL A 228 9.10 0.92 -6.91
C VAL A 228 8.07 1.38 -7.96
N VAL A 229 6.98 2.04 -7.54
CA VAL A 229 5.95 2.56 -8.45
C VAL A 229 6.56 3.58 -9.42
N GLN A 230 7.38 4.51 -8.93
CA GLN A 230 8.04 5.52 -9.77
C GLN A 230 8.99 4.88 -10.78
N GLU A 231 9.85 3.93 -10.36
CA GLU A 231 10.80 3.31 -11.28
C GLU A 231 10.11 2.37 -12.27
N ALA A 232 9.15 1.56 -11.85
CA ALA A 232 8.40 0.66 -12.74
C ALA A 232 7.61 1.42 -13.82
N THR A 233 7.15 2.63 -13.52
CA THR A 233 6.44 3.50 -14.48
C THR A 233 7.38 4.47 -15.21
N SER A 234 8.69 4.44 -14.93
CA SER A 234 9.67 5.32 -15.53
C SER A 234 9.82 5.08 -17.03
N ARG A 235 10.20 6.15 -17.77
CA ARG A 235 10.54 6.02 -19.19
C ARG A 235 11.74 5.13 -19.42
N GLN A 236 12.61 4.98 -18.44
CA GLN A 236 13.81 4.13 -18.53
C GLN A 236 13.47 2.65 -18.61
N VAL A 237 12.38 2.23 -18.00
CA VAL A 237 11.86 0.86 -18.06
C VAL A 237 10.92 0.69 -19.24
N ILE A 238 9.88 1.54 -19.35
CA ILE A 238 8.80 1.36 -20.35
C ILE A 238 9.30 1.54 -21.79
N ALA A 239 10.22 2.47 -22.06
CA ALA A 239 10.71 2.74 -23.42
C ALA A 239 11.84 1.78 -23.87
N ARG A 240 12.30 0.90 -23.00
CA ARG A 240 13.37 -0.08 -23.31
C ARG A 240 12.83 -1.50 -23.28
N PRO A 241 12.62 -2.13 -24.46
CA PRO A 241 12.03 -3.47 -24.57
C PRO A 241 12.79 -4.56 -23.80
N ASP A 242 14.12 -4.44 -23.72
CA ASP A 242 14.99 -5.34 -22.97
C ASP A 242 14.70 -5.26 -21.45
N ARG A 243 14.66 -4.06 -20.89
CA ARG A 243 14.36 -3.84 -19.47
C ARG A 243 12.92 -4.19 -19.14
N LEU A 244 11.99 -3.74 -19.97
CA LEU A 244 10.57 -4.06 -19.78
C LEU A 244 10.34 -5.57 -19.75
N TYR A 245 10.98 -6.31 -20.67
CA TYR A 245 10.85 -7.77 -20.68
C TYR A 245 11.45 -8.38 -19.40
N SER A 246 12.66 -7.99 -18.99
CA SER A 246 13.28 -8.51 -17.77
C SER A 246 12.46 -8.20 -16.53
N PHE A 247 11.90 -6.99 -16.44
CA PHE A 247 10.99 -6.60 -15.35
C PHE A 247 9.70 -7.44 -15.35
N LEU A 248 9.06 -7.63 -16.51
CA LEU A 248 7.86 -8.44 -16.60
C LEU A 248 8.13 -9.92 -16.29
N ASP A 249 9.25 -10.46 -16.74
CA ASP A 249 9.66 -11.85 -16.47
C ASP A 249 9.91 -12.07 -14.97
N ALA A 250 10.71 -11.19 -14.33
CA ALA A 250 10.95 -11.24 -12.90
C ALA A 250 9.65 -11.08 -12.11
N THR A 251 8.83 -10.10 -12.47
CA THR A 251 7.57 -9.82 -11.79
C THR A 251 6.61 -11.01 -11.90
N THR A 252 6.37 -11.53 -13.10
CA THR A 252 5.46 -12.67 -13.29
C THR A 252 5.93 -13.95 -12.61
N SER A 253 7.25 -14.13 -12.45
CA SER A 253 7.83 -15.28 -11.75
C SER A 253 7.75 -15.16 -10.23
N ALA A 254 7.70 -13.92 -9.71
CA ALA A 254 7.69 -13.60 -8.29
C ALA A 254 6.29 -13.53 -7.68
N LEU A 255 5.24 -13.41 -8.52
CA LEU A 255 3.90 -13.15 -8.03
C LEU A 255 3.11 -14.43 -7.78
N THR A 256 2.44 -14.47 -6.61
CA THR A 256 1.26 -15.31 -6.38
C THR A 256 0.04 -14.41 -6.33
N VAL A 257 -0.95 -14.70 -7.19
CA VAL A 257 -2.15 -13.85 -7.36
C VAL A 257 -3.43 -14.68 -7.33
N ASP A 258 -4.57 -14.01 -7.23
CA ASP A 258 -5.86 -14.67 -7.42
C ASP A 258 -6.10 -15.03 -8.90
N PRO A 259 -7.05 -15.94 -9.19
CA PRO A 259 -7.33 -16.35 -10.57
C PRO A 259 -7.77 -15.22 -11.50
N GLY A 260 -8.27 -14.09 -10.97
CA GLY A 260 -8.66 -12.91 -11.75
C GLY A 260 -7.47 -12.13 -12.33
N LEU A 261 -6.26 -12.32 -11.77
CA LEU A 261 -5.01 -11.70 -12.25
C LEU A 261 -4.04 -12.71 -12.88
N SER A 262 -4.49 -13.93 -13.19
CA SER A 262 -3.63 -15.02 -13.68
C SER A 262 -3.05 -14.79 -15.08
N GLY A 263 -3.62 -13.87 -15.85
CA GLY A 263 -3.19 -13.57 -17.22
C GLY A 263 -2.31 -12.33 -17.29
N ILE A 264 -1.28 -12.37 -18.16
CA ILE A 264 -0.46 -11.17 -18.43
C ILE A 264 -1.31 -9.99 -18.94
N ALA A 265 -2.43 -10.27 -19.63
CA ALA A 265 -3.34 -9.24 -20.09
C ALA A 265 -4.07 -8.55 -18.92
N ASP A 266 -4.44 -9.30 -17.89
CA ASP A 266 -5.11 -8.77 -16.69
C ASP A 266 -4.15 -7.92 -15.88
N LEU A 267 -2.91 -8.38 -15.66
CA LEU A 267 -1.85 -7.61 -15.03
C LEU A 267 -1.49 -6.35 -15.82
N ALA A 268 -1.45 -6.42 -17.15
CA ALA A 268 -1.21 -5.27 -18.00
C ALA A 268 -2.36 -4.24 -17.95
N ALA A 269 -3.60 -4.72 -17.86
CA ALA A 269 -4.77 -3.86 -17.69
C ALA A 269 -4.72 -3.13 -16.33
N LEU A 270 -4.40 -3.86 -15.25
CA LEU A 270 -4.20 -3.28 -13.92
C LEU A 270 -3.05 -2.27 -13.93
N GLY A 271 -1.87 -2.64 -14.43
CA GLY A 271 -0.71 -1.73 -14.55
C GLY A 271 -1.03 -0.48 -15.37
N SER A 272 -1.84 -0.61 -16.44
CA SER A 272 -2.31 0.53 -17.22
C SER A 272 -3.28 1.44 -16.45
N ARG A 273 -4.08 0.92 -15.52
CA ARG A 273 -4.92 1.73 -14.63
C ARG A 273 -4.05 2.50 -13.64
N VAL A 274 -3.15 1.82 -12.96
CA VAL A 274 -2.21 2.41 -11.98
C VAL A 274 -1.35 3.49 -12.63
N SER A 275 -0.77 3.25 -13.81
CA SER A 275 0.11 4.21 -14.50
C SER A 275 -0.57 5.49 -14.99
N ARG A 276 -1.90 5.55 -14.99
CA ARG A 276 -2.66 6.77 -15.32
C ARG A 276 -2.86 7.67 -14.12
N VAL A 277 -2.77 7.14 -12.92
CA VAL A 277 -2.87 7.94 -11.70
C VAL A 277 -1.59 8.75 -11.55
N PRO A 278 -1.68 10.09 -11.45
CA PRO A 278 -0.49 10.91 -11.24
C PRO A 278 0.12 10.62 -9.87
N ALA A 279 1.41 10.86 -9.69
CA ALA A 279 2.11 10.54 -8.45
C ALA A 279 1.50 11.27 -7.22
N GLU A 280 1.00 12.49 -7.44
CA GLU A 280 0.30 13.30 -6.43
C GLU A 280 -1.05 12.69 -6.02
N GLY A 281 -1.64 11.86 -6.88
CA GLY A 281 -2.88 11.12 -6.64
C GLY A 281 -2.68 9.78 -5.93
N ILE A 282 -1.43 9.40 -5.62
CA ILE A 282 -1.12 8.17 -4.90
C ILE A 282 -0.75 8.54 -3.46
N THR A 283 -1.59 8.14 -2.52
CA THR A 283 -1.41 8.42 -1.09
C THR A 283 -1.06 7.13 -0.35
N PHE A 284 0.03 7.15 0.40
CA PHE A 284 0.37 6.10 1.35
C PHE A 284 0.05 6.59 2.75
N LEU A 285 -0.68 5.79 3.51
CA LEU A 285 -0.99 6.07 4.91
C LEU A 285 -0.91 4.78 5.73
N THR A 286 -0.61 4.93 7.01
CA THR A 286 -0.70 3.82 7.96
C THR A 286 -2.10 3.80 8.57
N MET A 287 -2.72 2.62 8.67
CA MET A 287 -3.96 2.45 9.42
C MET A 287 -3.82 3.10 10.81
N PRO A 288 -4.71 4.02 11.20
CA PRO A 288 -4.71 4.56 12.55
C PRO A 288 -4.81 3.44 13.59
N TRP A 289 -3.95 3.47 14.59
CA TRP A 289 -3.79 2.39 15.55
C TRP A 289 -3.61 2.91 16.97
N GLU A 290 -3.83 2.04 17.95
CA GLU A 290 -3.51 2.26 19.35
C GLU A 290 -2.85 1.00 19.96
N ALA A 291 -2.15 1.17 21.09
CA ALA A 291 -1.55 0.03 21.77
C ALA A 291 -2.62 -0.96 22.24
N ALA A 292 -2.40 -2.24 22.00
CA ALA A 292 -3.37 -3.26 22.38
C ALA A 292 -3.51 -3.34 23.91
N PRO A 293 -4.74 -3.40 24.44
CA PRO A 293 -4.97 -3.53 25.86
C PRO A 293 -4.27 -4.77 26.44
N GLY A 294 -3.33 -4.56 27.36
CA GLY A 294 -2.59 -5.60 28.04
C GLY A 294 -1.37 -6.17 27.30
N ASP A 295 -1.06 -5.69 26.10
CA ASP A 295 0.16 -6.06 25.36
C ASP A 295 0.72 -4.85 24.61
N PRO A 296 1.67 -4.11 25.19
CA PRO A 296 2.22 -2.90 24.58
C PRO A 296 3.05 -3.16 23.29
N ASN A 297 3.39 -4.43 23.02
CA ASN A 297 4.12 -4.80 21.80
C ASN A 297 3.17 -5.14 20.63
N ARG A 298 1.87 -4.94 20.81
CA ARG A 298 0.84 -5.20 19.80
C ARG A 298 -0.03 -3.97 19.65
N VAL A 299 -0.71 -3.89 18.52
CA VAL A 299 -1.61 -2.79 18.18
C VAL A 299 -3.00 -3.30 17.88
N VAL A 300 -3.99 -2.42 17.98
CA VAL A 300 -5.34 -2.61 17.50
C VAL A 300 -5.72 -1.40 16.63
N ALA A 301 -6.68 -1.57 15.75
CA ALA A 301 -7.23 -0.43 15.01
C ALA A 301 -7.86 0.59 15.97
N SER A 302 -7.52 1.87 15.82
CA SER A 302 -8.13 2.94 16.60
C SER A 302 -9.52 3.30 16.07
N ALA A 303 -10.22 4.19 16.77
CA ALA A 303 -11.53 4.64 16.31
C ALA A 303 -11.47 5.37 14.96
N GLU A 304 -10.37 6.08 14.68
CA GLU A 304 -10.15 6.78 13.41
C GLU A 304 -9.96 5.83 12.23
N ALA A 305 -9.49 4.59 12.48
CA ALA A 305 -9.34 3.59 11.42
C ALA A 305 -10.67 3.27 10.74
N ALA A 306 -11.77 3.25 11.50
CA ALA A 306 -13.10 3.00 10.95
C ALA A 306 -13.49 4.05 9.90
N ALA A 307 -13.18 5.33 10.14
CA ALA A 307 -13.44 6.39 9.17
C ALA A 307 -12.59 6.24 7.89
N VAL A 308 -11.31 5.85 8.01
CA VAL A 308 -10.46 5.54 6.84
C VAL A 308 -11.11 4.45 5.99
N PHE A 309 -11.54 3.36 6.60
CA PHE A 309 -12.12 2.23 5.88
C PHE A 309 -13.51 2.54 5.31
N GLU A 310 -14.31 3.38 5.99
CA GLU A 310 -15.59 3.85 5.46
C GLU A 310 -15.40 4.66 4.17
N HIS A 311 -14.42 5.58 4.12
CA HIS A 311 -14.08 6.32 2.91
C HIS A 311 -13.68 5.38 1.76
N LEU A 312 -12.85 4.36 2.02
CA LEU A 312 -12.49 3.38 0.99
C LEU A 312 -13.72 2.58 0.50
N ALA A 313 -14.61 2.19 1.42
CA ALA A 313 -15.77 1.37 1.07
C ALA A 313 -16.80 2.11 0.18
N VAL A 314 -16.82 3.45 0.21
CA VAL A 314 -17.73 4.29 -0.58
C VAL A 314 -17.02 5.08 -1.69
N ASP A 315 -15.74 4.77 -1.96
CA ASP A 315 -14.90 5.44 -2.97
C ASP A 315 -14.77 6.96 -2.77
N GLU A 316 -14.71 7.42 -1.50
CA GLU A 316 -14.50 8.82 -1.14
C GLU A 316 -13.02 9.10 -0.77
N PRO A 317 -12.51 10.31 -1.04
CA PRO A 317 -11.17 10.69 -0.62
C PRO A 317 -11.02 10.69 0.91
N ILE A 318 -9.88 10.20 1.42
CA ILE A 318 -9.58 10.21 2.84
C ILE A 318 -9.19 11.64 3.25
N ALA A 319 -9.95 12.23 4.19
CA ALA A 319 -9.69 13.57 4.72
C ALA A 319 -8.56 13.52 5.77
N LEU A 320 -7.33 13.91 5.40
CA LEU A 320 -6.17 13.93 6.29
C LEU A 320 -6.01 15.28 6.99
N ALA A 321 -5.73 15.27 8.30
CA ALA A 321 -5.39 16.48 9.05
C ALA A 321 -4.02 17.00 8.60
N GLY A 322 -3.98 18.11 7.88
CA GLY A 322 -2.74 18.84 7.59
C GLY A 322 -2.19 18.73 6.18
N GLY A 323 -2.89 18.12 5.22
CA GLY A 323 -2.51 18.11 3.82
C GLY A 323 -3.65 18.56 2.92
N SER A 324 -3.67 19.82 2.49
CA SER A 324 -4.48 20.19 1.33
C SER A 324 -3.79 19.62 0.09
N VAL A 325 -4.25 18.47 -0.37
CA VAL A 325 -4.03 18.07 -1.77
C VAL A 325 -4.76 19.10 -2.61
N GLY A 326 -4.02 19.81 -3.48
CA GLY A 326 -4.42 21.03 -4.13
C GLY A 326 -5.82 21.01 -4.74
N ASP A 327 -6.71 21.76 -4.14
CA ASP A 327 -7.90 22.26 -4.81
C ASP A 327 -7.48 23.41 -5.77
N GLY A 328 -7.42 23.08 -7.04
CA GLY A 328 -7.16 24.01 -8.13
C GLY A 328 -8.35 24.90 -8.44
N SER A 329 -8.93 25.58 -7.47
CA SER A 329 -9.87 26.67 -7.71
C SER A 329 -9.12 27.99 -7.75
N ARG A 330 -8.80 28.41 -8.98
CA ARG A 330 -8.49 29.81 -9.27
C ARG A 330 -9.78 30.61 -9.14
N ASP A 331 -9.91 31.33 -8.05
CA ASP A 331 -10.81 32.47 -8.02
C ASP A 331 -9.95 33.74 -7.84
N GLY A 332 -9.89 34.49 -8.95
CA GLY A 332 -9.29 35.81 -8.97
C GLY A 332 -10.28 36.81 -8.43
N SER A 333 -9.88 37.54 -7.40
CA SER A 333 -10.40 38.90 -7.17
C SER A 333 -9.32 39.69 -6.45
N ALA A 334 -8.77 40.61 -7.20
CA ALA A 334 -8.06 41.74 -6.66
C ALA A 334 -9.06 42.67 -5.93
N ASP A 335 -8.72 43.13 -4.74
CA ASP A 335 -9.09 44.48 -4.34
C ASP A 335 -8.08 45.08 -3.37
N ASP A 336 -7.69 46.30 -3.71
CA ASP A 336 -6.81 47.21 -2.98
C ASP A 336 -7.48 47.76 -1.73
N GLY A 337 -6.69 48.04 -0.70
CA GLY A 337 -7.15 48.82 0.44
C GLY A 337 -6.09 49.04 1.49
N LEU A 338 -5.26 50.07 1.32
CA LEU A 338 -4.45 50.74 2.33
C LEU A 338 -5.34 51.26 3.44
N ASP A 339 -4.96 51.12 4.72
CA ASP A 339 -4.89 52.32 5.61
C ASP A 339 -4.10 52.03 6.92
N ASP A 340 -3.47 53.13 7.35
CA ASP A 340 -2.59 53.33 8.50
C ASP A 340 -3.35 53.39 9.82
N GLY A 341 -2.61 53.18 10.94
CA GLY A 341 -3.03 53.75 12.23
C GLY A 341 -2.57 53.05 13.50
N ALA A 342 -1.48 53.41 13.94
CA ALA A 342 -0.79 53.68 15.21
C ALA A 342 -1.54 53.56 16.56
N ASP A 343 -0.71 53.15 17.55
CA ASP A 343 -0.67 53.53 19.00
C ASP A 343 -1.82 53.10 19.94
N ASP A 344 -1.60 52.60 21.09
CA ASP A 344 -0.88 53.04 22.33
C ASP A 344 -1.27 52.12 23.52
N ARG A 345 -0.26 51.75 24.32
CA ARG A 345 -0.15 51.60 25.76
C ARG A 345 -1.32 51.12 26.67
N GLY A 346 -0.93 50.23 27.56
CA GLY A 346 -1.24 50.48 28.97
C GLY A 346 -1.74 49.29 29.78
N ASP A 347 -0.82 48.76 30.57
CA ASP A 347 -0.84 48.48 32.02
C ASP A 347 -1.96 47.67 32.72
N ASP A 348 -1.47 46.62 33.32
CA ASP A 348 -1.47 46.35 34.79
C ASP A 348 -2.72 45.76 35.50
N GLN A 349 -2.35 44.81 36.38
CA GLN A 349 -2.89 44.40 37.71
C GLN A 349 -3.94 43.28 37.77
N ARG A 350 -3.49 42.12 38.19
CA ARG A 350 -3.40 41.51 39.55
C ARG A 350 -4.72 41.35 40.33
N ALA A 351 -4.85 40.14 40.82
CA ALA A 351 -5.28 39.67 42.16
C ALA A 351 -6.57 38.79 42.15
N ASP A 352 -6.34 37.54 42.53
CA ASP A 352 -6.76 36.82 43.76
C ASP A 352 -8.28 36.63 43.99
N GLU A 353 -8.66 35.51 44.29
CA GLU A 353 -8.97 34.69 45.45
C GLU A 353 -10.19 33.77 45.32
N LYS A 354 -9.93 32.52 45.69
CA LYS A 354 -10.70 31.59 46.55
C LYS A 354 -12.20 31.50 46.51
N GLY A 355 -12.62 30.22 46.48
CA GLY A 355 -13.55 29.75 47.49
C GLY A 355 -14.74 28.87 47.02
N SER A 356 -14.65 27.66 47.44
CA SER A 356 -15.57 26.83 48.22
C SER A 356 -16.79 26.17 47.56
N ALA A 357 -16.72 24.89 47.52
CA ALA A 357 -17.56 23.78 48.03
C ALA A 357 -19.10 23.92 48.04
N ALA A 358 -19.68 22.80 47.66
CA ALA A 358 -20.71 21.99 48.30
C ALA A 358 -21.99 21.72 47.49
N THR A 359 -22.22 20.48 47.33
CA THR A 359 -23.28 19.52 47.72
C THR A 359 -24.50 19.33 46.82
N ALA A 360 -24.55 18.06 46.44
CA ALA A 360 -25.62 17.06 46.53
C ALA A 360 -26.96 17.18 45.77
N GLY A 361 -27.21 16.17 44.99
CA GLY A 361 -28.32 15.29 45.06
C GLY A 361 -29.44 15.37 43.99
N PRO A 362 -30.18 14.32 43.78
CA PRO A 362 -30.48 13.80 42.43
C PRO A 362 -31.95 14.08 41.99
N ALA A 363 -32.17 14.07 40.68
CA ALA A 363 -33.52 13.86 40.16
C ALA A 363 -33.49 13.19 38.80
N SER A 364 -34.10 12.04 38.81
CA SER A 364 -34.52 11.18 37.68
C SER A 364 -35.52 11.88 36.77
N SER A 365 -35.33 11.82 35.44
CA SER A 365 -36.45 11.86 34.51
C SER A 365 -36.07 11.15 33.21
N ALA A 366 -36.86 10.13 32.89
CA ALA A 366 -36.84 9.38 31.66
C ALA A 366 -37.18 10.27 30.46
N GLY A 367 -36.34 10.24 29.42
CA GLY A 367 -36.61 10.86 28.12
C GLY A 367 -36.39 9.84 27.03
N SER A 368 -37.38 9.69 26.15
CA SER A 368 -37.45 8.83 24.97
C SER A 368 -36.25 8.91 24.04
N PRO A 369 -35.99 7.84 23.24
CA PRO A 369 -34.83 7.81 22.36
C PRO A 369 -35.02 8.75 21.17
N ALA A 370 -34.13 9.70 21.02
CA ALA A 370 -33.97 10.52 19.83
C ALA A 370 -33.22 9.72 18.76
N THR A 371 -33.77 9.65 17.56
CA THR A 371 -33.16 9.19 16.33
C THR A 371 -31.85 9.97 16.08
N PRO A 372 -30.71 9.34 15.82
CA PRO A 372 -29.52 10.09 15.42
C PRO A 372 -29.69 10.57 13.98
N GLN A 373 -29.83 11.88 13.81
CA GLN A 373 -29.56 12.54 12.55
C GLN A 373 -28.04 12.64 12.43
N GLY A 374 -27.44 11.82 11.54
CA GLY A 374 -26.05 11.90 11.20
C GLY A 374 -25.76 13.15 10.40
N SER A 375 -25.03 14.07 10.99
CA SER A 375 -24.19 15.04 10.28
C SER A 375 -22.75 14.56 10.45
N SER A 376 -22.22 13.91 9.41
CA SER A 376 -20.82 13.50 9.32
C SER A 376 -19.97 14.70 8.88
N ASP A 377 -19.80 15.67 9.74
CA ASP A 377 -18.62 16.55 9.68
C ASP A 377 -17.50 15.80 10.44
N GLY A 378 -16.87 14.84 9.75
CA GLY A 378 -15.76 14.06 10.31
C GLY A 378 -14.60 14.96 10.68
N ALA A 379 -14.15 14.87 11.94
CA ALA A 379 -12.88 15.45 12.32
C ALA A 379 -11.77 14.88 11.42
N PRO A 380 -10.79 15.70 10.98
CA PRO A 380 -9.72 15.23 10.11
C PRO A 380 -8.90 14.13 10.79
N ILE A 381 -8.59 13.08 10.03
CA ILE A 381 -7.84 11.90 10.50
C ILE A 381 -6.39 12.28 10.73
N THR A 382 -5.89 12.08 11.96
CA THR A 382 -4.49 12.30 12.33
C THR A 382 -3.69 11.01 12.15
N THR A 383 -3.19 10.77 10.95
CA THR A 383 -2.25 9.68 10.68
C THR A 383 -1.11 10.19 9.82
N GLU A 384 0.04 9.54 9.88
CA GLU A 384 1.13 9.84 8.97
C GLU A 384 0.73 9.40 7.56
N ALA A 385 0.63 10.36 6.66
CA ALA A 385 0.34 10.13 5.26
C ALA A 385 1.41 10.78 4.38
N ARG A 386 1.72 10.13 3.26
CA ARG A 386 2.72 10.58 2.29
C ARG A 386 2.19 10.36 0.89
N SER A 387 2.40 11.34 0.00
CA SER A 387 2.16 11.12 -1.43
C SER A 387 3.38 10.47 -2.11
N ALA A 388 3.15 9.81 -3.24
CA ALA A 388 4.21 9.11 -3.96
C ALA A 388 5.26 10.06 -4.58
N ASP A 389 4.95 11.34 -4.75
CA ASP A 389 5.86 12.38 -5.26
C ASP A 389 6.73 13.04 -4.19
N THR A 390 6.57 12.68 -2.92
CA THR A 390 7.33 13.28 -1.82
C THR A 390 8.83 13.03 -1.99
N ASP A 391 9.59 14.09 -2.31
CA ASP A 391 11.05 14.06 -2.33
C ASP A 391 11.60 14.27 -0.91
N LEU A 392 12.19 13.22 -0.35
CA LEU A 392 12.73 13.24 1.02
C LEU A 392 14.05 14.01 1.15
N CYS A 393 14.69 14.34 0.03
CA CYS A 393 15.92 15.15 0.03
C CYS A 393 15.69 16.61 -0.39
N ALA A 394 14.49 16.99 -0.78
CA ALA A 394 14.12 18.39 -0.98
C ALA A 394 13.78 19.00 0.38
N GLY A 395 14.81 19.33 1.16
CA GLY A 395 14.72 20.05 2.44
C GLY A 395 15.23 21.47 2.30
#